data_0135057f3083521a6ef7f5de9937c42a
#
_entry.id   0135057f3083521a6ef7f5de9937c42a
#
_cell.length_a   1.000
_cell.length_b   1.000
_cell.length_c   1.000
_cell.angle_alpha   90.00
_cell.angle_beta   90.00
_cell.angle_gamma   90.00
#
_symmetry.space_group_name_H-M   'P 1'
#
loop_
_entity.id
_entity.type
_entity.pdbx_description
1 polymer ?
#
loop_
_entity_poly.entity_id
_entity_poly.type
_entity_poly.pdbx_seq_one_letter_code
_entity_poly.pdbx_strand_id
1 'polypeptide(L)'
;HVHLGLFGKWRIGKGELPEPQGQLRMRLSNDTHYAELRGPTACEVLDAPSREALIARIGPDPIRADADPMRAWTRLQRSRQAIGALLMDQRVFAGVGNIYRAEVLFRHQVSPFRPGQQVSWGEFDGMWTDLVMLMTQGTKRGRIDTVRPEHLPEVTGRAARRDRHGGEVYVYRRQGRECFLCGTSIAMCAMQGRKLYWCPACQAG
;
A
#
# COMPACT_ATOMS: atom_id res chain seq x y z
N HIS A 1 12.16 4.59 -15.97
CA HIS A 1 11.68 3.82 -14.81
C HIS A 1 12.30 4.35 -13.52
N VAL A 2 11.46 4.68 -12.55
CA VAL A 2 11.88 5.06 -11.20
C VAL A 2 11.21 4.17 -10.19
N HIS A 3 12.00 3.53 -9.33
CA HIS A 3 11.52 2.80 -8.16
C HIS A 3 12.13 3.39 -6.90
N LEU A 4 11.31 4.05 -6.08
CA LEU A 4 11.78 4.77 -4.90
C LEU A 4 12.35 3.84 -3.82
N GLY A 5 11.80 2.63 -3.68
CA GLY A 5 12.16 1.74 -2.59
C GLY A 5 11.79 2.34 -1.21
N LEU A 6 12.65 2.11 -0.23
CA LEU A 6 12.47 2.60 1.14
C LEU A 6 12.99 4.03 1.35
N PHE A 7 14.00 4.42 0.60
CA PHE A 7 14.78 5.65 0.85
C PHE A 7 14.64 6.70 -0.26
N GLY A 8 14.14 6.30 -1.43
CA GLY A 8 13.96 7.21 -2.56
C GLY A 8 12.96 8.33 -2.25
N LYS A 9 13.35 9.57 -2.60
CA LYS A 9 12.52 10.76 -2.36
C LYS A 9 12.58 11.70 -3.55
N TRP A 10 11.43 12.26 -3.88
CA TRP A 10 11.33 13.43 -4.72
C TRP A 10 11.29 14.70 -3.88
N ARG A 11 12.05 15.71 -4.30
CA ARG A 11 11.95 17.09 -3.83
C ARG A 11 11.46 17.93 -4.99
N ILE A 12 10.34 18.60 -4.82
CA ILE A 12 9.78 19.51 -5.83
C ILE A 12 9.97 20.93 -5.33
N GLY A 13 10.45 21.82 -6.20
CA GLY A 13 10.64 23.25 -5.91
C GLY A 13 10.17 24.12 -7.07
N LYS A 14 10.11 25.43 -6.82
CA LYS A 14 9.76 26.47 -7.77
C LYS A 14 10.91 27.46 -7.91
N GLY A 15 10.98 28.13 -9.07
CA GLY A 15 11.99 29.16 -9.34
C GLY A 15 13.31 28.59 -9.85
N GLU A 16 14.41 29.29 -9.56
CA GLU A 16 15.74 28.94 -10.02
C GLU A 16 16.19 27.57 -9.52
N LEU A 17 16.92 26.87 -10.39
CA LEU A 17 17.50 25.56 -10.08
C LEU A 17 18.61 25.72 -9.03
N PRO A 18 18.49 25.10 -7.85
CA PRO A 18 19.57 25.13 -6.87
C PRO A 18 20.76 24.28 -7.36
N GLU A 19 21.95 24.63 -6.88
CA GLU A 19 23.13 23.79 -7.09
C GLU A 19 22.86 22.36 -6.59
N PRO A 20 23.29 21.32 -7.37
CA PRO A 20 23.11 19.94 -6.99
C PRO A 20 23.82 19.64 -5.65
N GLN A 21 23.09 19.20 -4.64
CA GLN A 21 23.65 18.80 -3.34
C GLN A 21 23.53 17.29 -3.13
N GLY A 22 24.61 16.66 -2.67
CA GLY A 22 24.64 15.23 -2.34
C GLY A 22 24.43 14.33 -3.58
N GLN A 23 23.92 13.13 -3.36
CA GLN A 23 23.73 12.13 -4.44
C GLN A 23 22.41 12.36 -5.20
N LEU A 24 22.43 13.31 -6.12
CA LEU A 24 21.33 13.55 -7.06
C LEU A 24 21.36 12.47 -8.16
N ARG A 25 20.24 11.74 -8.32
CA ARG A 25 20.12 10.68 -9.35
C ARG A 25 19.46 11.15 -10.63
N MET A 26 18.47 12.04 -10.50
CA MET A 26 17.77 12.63 -11.64
C MET A 26 17.24 14.00 -11.26
N ARG A 27 17.25 14.91 -12.20
CA ARG A 27 16.59 16.23 -12.11
C ARG A 27 15.73 16.42 -13.35
N LEU A 28 14.51 16.86 -13.15
CA LEU A 28 13.60 17.30 -14.17
C LEU A 28 13.27 18.76 -13.89
N SER A 29 13.23 19.62 -14.92
CA SER A 29 12.89 21.03 -14.77
C SER A 29 12.14 21.56 -15.99
N ASN A 30 11.37 22.59 -15.75
CA ASN A 30 10.82 23.48 -16.74
C ASN A 30 11.05 24.93 -16.30
N ASP A 31 10.47 25.91 -16.96
CA ASP A 31 10.70 27.34 -16.72
C ASP A 31 10.30 27.80 -15.31
N THR A 32 9.47 27.04 -14.59
CA THR A 32 8.89 27.47 -13.29
C THR A 32 9.11 26.50 -12.15
N HIS A 33 9.37 25.21 -12.43
CA HIS A 33 9.47 24.17 -11.42
C HIS A 33 10.64 23.23 -11.71
N TYR A 34 11.12 22.61 -10.62
CA TYR A 34 12.06 21.49 -10.72
C TYR A 34 11.66 20.34 -9.78
N ALA A 35 12.09 19.14 -10.14
CA ALA A 35 11.94 17.95 -9.33
C ALA A 35 13.28 17.20 -9.25
N GLU A 36 13.73 16.88 -8.04
CA GLU A 36 14.97 16.18 -7.77
C GLU A 36 14.71 14.82 -7.13
N LEU A 37 15.32 13.78 -7.69
CA LEU A 37 15.25 12.43 -7.20
C LEU A 37 16.53 12.04 -6.49
N ARG A 38 16.42 11.55 -5.25
CA ARG A 38 17.53 11.07 -4.43
C ARG A 38 17.24 9.72 -3.81
N GLY A 39 18.26 8.86 -3.73
CA GLY A 39 18.20 7.56 -3.06
C GLY A 39 17.19 6.54 -3.61
N PRO A 40 16.80 6.55 -4.90
CA PRO A 40 15.91 5.53 -5.45
C PRO A 40 16.63 4.18 -5.51
N THR A 41 15.87 3.09 -5.44
CA THR A 41 16.37 1.74 -5.68
C THR A 41 16.67 1.51 -7.16
N ALA A 42 15.85 2.07 -8.05
CA ALA A 42 16.11 2.10 -9.50
C ALA A 42 15.81 3.49 -10.08
N CYS A 43 16.65 3.92 -11.01
CA CYS A 43 16.46 5.11 -11.84
C CYS A 43 17.19 4.88 -13.16
N GLU A 44 16.45 4.52 -14.20
CA GLU A 44 16.98 4.03 -15.47
C GLU A 44 16.08 4.46 -16.65
N VAL A 45 16.69 4.63 -17.81
CA VAL A 45 15.98 4.80 -19.06
C VAL A 45 15.80 3.42 -19.68
N LEU A 46 14.57 3.07 -20.03
CA LEU A 46 14.24 1.78 -20.63
C LEU A 46 13.92 1.94 -22.11
N ASP A 47 14.38 1.02 -22.92
CA ASP A 47 13.86 0.80 -24.26
C ASP A 47 12.50 0.09 -24.24
N ALA A 48 11.83 -0.03 -25.39
CA ALA A 48 10.50 -0.65 -25.45
C ALA A 48 10.50 -2.12 -24.98
N PRO A 49 11.43 -2.99 -25.38
CA PRO A 49 11.48 -4.38 -24.89
C PRO A 49 11.69 -4.47 -23.37
N SER A 50 12.60 -3.68 -22.80
CA SER A 50 12.87 -3.65 -21.36
C SER A 50 11.66 -3.15 -20.55
N ARG A 51 10.92 -2.16 -21.08
CA ARG A 51 9.67 -1.68 -20.50
C ARG A 51 8.61 -2.77 -20.48
N GLU A 52 8.43 -3.48 -21.59
CA GLU A 52 7.47 -4.59 -21.69
C GLU A 52 7.82 -5.72 -20.73
N ALA A 53 9.09 -6.10 -20.65
CA ALA A 53 9.57 -7.10 -19.70
C ALA A 53 9.34 -6.69 -18.24
N LEU A 54 9.51 -5.41 -17.91
CA LEU A 54 9.22 -4.88 -16.58
C LEU A 54 7.71 -4.98 -16.28
N ILE A 55 6.84 -4.53 -17.18
CA ILE A 55 5.39 -4.56 -17.03
C ILE A 55 4.88 -6.01 -16.88
N ALA A 56 5.42 -6.95 -17.64
CA ALA A 56 5.05 -8.36 -17.56
C ALA A 56 5.34 -8.99 -16.18
N ARG A 57 6.38 -8.52 -15.47
CA ARG A 57 6.73 -8.98 -14.12
C ARG A 57 5.84 -8.37 -13.03
N ILE A 58 5.35 -7.16 -13.22
CA ILE A 58 4.50 -6.45 -12.25
C ILE A 58 3.12 -7.12 -12.22
N GLY A 59 2.56 -7.25 -11.03
CA GLY A 59 1.19 -7.74 -10.83
C GLY A 59 0.14 -6.74 -11.35
N PRO A 60 -1.13 -7.13 -11.37
CA PRO A 60 -2.20 -6.21 -11.70
C PRO A 60 -2.30 -5.10 -10.64
N ASP A 61 -2.53 -3.87 -11.10
CA ASP A 61 -2.73 -2.72 -10.23
C ASP A 61 -4.24 -2.45 -10.09
N PRO A 62 -4.80 -2.51 -8.87
CA PRO A 62 -6.25 -2.37 -8.65
C PRO A 62 -6.87 -1.09 -9.21
N ILE A 63 -6.11 0.00 -9.34
CA ILE A 63 -6.66 1.27 -9.87
C ILE A 63 -6.65 1.37 -11.40
N ARG A 64 -6.08 0.40 -12.11
CA ARG A 64 -6.09 0.39 -13.56
C ARG A 64 -7.35 -0.27 -14.10
N ALA A 65 -7.98 0.35 -15.09
CA ALA A 65 -9.18 -0.19 -15.72
C ALA A 65 -8.93 -1.52 -16.49
N ASP A 66 -7.70 -1.77 -16.92
CA ASP A 66 -7.28 -2.98 -17.62
C ASP A 66 -6.65 -4.03 -16.70
N ALA A 67 -6.76 -3.86 -15.39
CA ALA A 67 -6.22 -4.83 -14.42
C ALA A 67 -6.99 -6.15 -14.48
N ASP A 68 -6.26 -7.26 -14.66
CA ASP A 68 -6.79 -8.60 -14.56
C ASP A 68 -6.55 -9.20 -13.17
N PRO A 69 -7.57 -9.25 -12.29
CA PRO A 69 -7.43 -9.80 -10.94
C PRO A 69 -7.04 -11.27 -10.92
N MET A 70 -7.36 -12.04 -12.00
CA MET A 70 -7.03 -13.46 -12.08
C MET A 70 -5.52 -13.71 -12.09
N ARG A 71 -4.72 -12.76 -12.55
CA ARG A 71 -3.25 -12.83 -12.46
C ARG A 71 -2.75 -12.80 -11.01
N ALA A 72 -3.34 -11.97 -10.17
CA ALA A 72 -3.02 -11.92 -8.74
C ALA A 72 -3.53 -13.18 -8.03
N TRP A 73 -4.77 -13.59 -8.31
CA TRP A 73 -5.38 -14.80 -7.77
C TRP A 73 -4.54 -16.05 -8.04
N THR A 74 -4.16 -16.27 -9.30
CA THR A 74 -3.35 -17.44 -9.71
C THR A 74 -2.01 -17.49 -8.95
N ARG A 75 -1.35 -16.35 -8.76
CA ARG A 75 -0.09 -16.27 -8.00
C ARG A 75 -0.31 -16.55 -6.51
N LEU A 76 -1.37 -15.98 -5.96
CA LEU A 76 -1.75 -16.16 -4.56
C LEU A 76 -2.04 -17.64 -4.25
N GLN A 77 -2.85 -18.30 -5.06
CA GLN A 77 -3.22 -19.71 -4.87
C GLN A 77 -2.04 -20.70 -4.96
N ARG A 78 -0.96 -20.33 -5.62
CA ARG A 78 0.26 -21.13 -5.73
C ARG A 78 1.27 -20.85 -4.61
N SER A 79 0.96 -19.93 -3.71
CA SER A 79 1.93 -19.45 -2.72
C SER A 79 1.65 -19.97 -1.32
N ARG A 80 2.69 -20.50 -0.68
CA ARG A 80 2.70 -20.84 0.76
C ARG A 80 3.07 -19.63 1.63
N GLN A 81 3.46 -18.51 1.03
CA GLN A 81 3.77 -17.30 1.78
C GLN A 81 2.51 -16.72 2.43
N ALA A 82 2.71 -16.03 3.54
CA ALA A 82 1.64 -15.32 4.24
C ALA A 82 1.00 -14.26 3.33
N ILE A 83 -0.34 -14.15 3.35
CA ILE A 83 -1.08 -13.17 2.54
C ILE A 83 -0.63 -11.74 2.82
N GLY A 84 -0.25 -11.43 4.07
CA GLY A 84 0.32 -10.13 4.43
C GLY A 84 1.65 -9.82 3.72
N ALA A 85 2.45 -10.83 3.39
CA ALA A 85 3.66 -10.67 2.59
C ALA A 85 3.34 -10.52 1.10
N LEU A 86 2.41 -11.32 0.58
CA LEU A 86 1.99 -11.32 -0.82
C LEU A 86 1.36 -9.99 -1.24
N LEU A 87 0.57 -9.35 -0.38
CA LEU A 87 0.00 -8.02 -0.62
C LEU A 87 1.06 -6.92 -0.79
N MET A 88 2.28 -7.13 -0.25
CA MET A 88 3.40 -6.21 -0.43
C MET A 88 4.29 -6.55 -1.64
N ASP A 89 4.15 -7.76 -2.20
CA ASP A 89 4.91 -8.15 -3.40
C ASP A 89 4.29 -7.51 -4.64
N GLN A 90 4.98 -6.52 -5.20
CA GLN A 90 4.52 -5.81 -6.38
C GLN A 90 4.40 -6.68 -7.63
N ARG A 91 4.94 -7.90 -7.59
CA ARG A 91 4.72 -8.91 -8.64
C ARG A 91 3.35 -9.58 -8.50
N VAL A 92 2.74 -9.56 -7.32
CA VAL A 92 1.40 -10.12 -7.05
C VAL A 92 0.34 -9.03 -7.10
N PHE A 93 0.54 -7.93 -6.37
CA PHE A 93 -0.36 -6.77 -6.31
C PHE A 93 0.44 -5.48 -6.54
N ALA A 94 0.35 -4.90 -7.73
CA ALA A 94 1.01 -3.62 -7.97
C ALA A 94 0.29 -2.48 -7.22
N GLY A 95 1.06 -1.48 -6.77
CA GLY A 95 0.52 -0.30 -6.12
C GLY A 95 0.09 -0.48 -4.66
N VAL A 96 -0.13 -1.69 -4.20
CA VAL A 96 -0.54 -1.94 -2.80
C VAL A 96 0.64 -1.68 -1.87
N GLY A 97 0.41 -0.79 -0.90
CA GLY A 97 1.40 -0.41 0.11
C GLY A 97 1.01 -0.88 1.52
N ASN A 98 1.88 -0.53 2.47
CA ASN A 98 1.78 -1.02 3.84
C ASN A 98 0.49 -0.63 4.57
N ILE A 99 -0.11 0.52 4.23
CA ILE A 99 -1.39 0.95 4.80
C ILE A 99 -2.49 0.03 4.26
N TYR A 100 -2.64 -0.06 2.95
CA TYR A 100 -3.68 -0.89 2.33
C TYR A 100 -3.55 -2.36 2.71
N ARG A 101 -2.32 -2.91 2.80
CA ARG A 101 -2.08 -4.27 3.30
C ARG A 101 -2.73 -4.51 4.66
N ALA A 102 -2.44 -3.65 5.63
CA ALA A 102 -2.95 -3.83 6.99
C ALA A 102 -4.47 -3.65 7.05
N GLU A 103 -4.97 -2.63 6.36
CA GLU A 103 -6.35 -2.23 6.43
C GLU A 103 -7.30 -3.18 5.68
N VAL A 104 -6.95 -3.64 4.48
CA VAL A 104 -7.80 -4.57 3.73
C VAL A 104 -7.90 -5.92 4.43
N LEU A 105 -6.80 -6.43 4.99
CA LEU A 105 -6.83 -7.67 5.77
C LEU A 105 -7.70 -7.52 7.03
N PHE A 106 -7.65 -6.38 7.71
CA PHE A 106 -8.51 -6.12 8.85
C PHE A 106 -9.99 -6.03 8.44
N ARG A 107 -10.31 -5.29 7.38
CA ARG A 107 -11.69 -5.09 6.91
C ARG A 107 -12.39 -6.38 6.48
N HIS A 108 -11.60 -7.35 6.01
CA HIS A 108 -12.07 -8.69 5.62
C HIS A 108 -11.80 -9.77 6.69
N GLN A 109 -11.30 -9.38 7.87
CA GLN A 109 -11.02 -10.27 9.00
C GLN A 109 -10.09 -11.45 8.63
N VAL A 110 -9.20 -11.24 7.68
CA VAL A 110 -8.23 -12.23 7.22
C VAL A 110 -6.95 -12.11 8.04
N SER A 111 -6.51 -13.23 8.63
CA SER A 111 -5.22 -13.29 9.32
C SER A 111 -4.08 -12.97 8.35
N PRO A 112 -3.21 -11.98 8.67
CA PRO A 112 -2.08 -11.64 7.81
C PRO A 112 -1.07 -12.78 7.65
N PHE A 113 -1.10 -13.78 8.51
CA PHE A 113 -0.19 -14.93 8.54
C PHE A 113 -0.72 -16.12 7.74
N ARG A 114 -1.98 -16.11 7.33
CA ARG A 114 -2.58 -17.18 6.53
C ARG A 114 -1.82 -17.35 5.20
N PRO A 115 -1.45 -18.58 4.82
CA PRO A 115 -0.86 -18.84 3.51
C PRO A 115 -1.77 -18.41 2.36
N GLY A 116 -1.20 -17.85 1.29
CA GLY A 116 -1.99 -17.41 0.14
C GLY A 116 -2.90 -18.51 -0.44
N GLN A 117 -2.39 -19.73 -0.54
CA GLN A 117 -3.15 -20.89 -1.03
C GLN A 117 -4.38 -21.26 -0.18
N GLN A 118 -4.49 -20.76 1.05
CA GLN A 118 -5.62 -21.00 1.96
C GLN A 118 -6.63 -19.86 1.95
N VAL A 119 -6.37 -18.79 1.21
CA VAL A 119 -7.34 -17.71 1.01
C VAL A 119 -8.39 -18.22 0.03
N SER A 120 -9.67 -18.09 0.37
CA SER A 120 -10.77 -18.45 -0.51
C SER A 120 -10.97 -17.43 -1.63
N TRP A 121 -11.65 -17.82 -2.71
CA TRP A 121 -12.01 -16.90 -3.78
C TRP A 121 -12.85 -15.73 -3.28
N GLY A 122 -13.83 -15.98 -2.41
CA GLY A 122 -14.69 -14.92 -1.86
C GLY A 122 -13.92 -13.89 -1.03
N GLU A 123 -12.94 -14.33 -0.23
CA GLU A 123 -12.05 -13.42 0.53
C GLU A 123 -11.16 -12.61 -0.42
N PHE A 124 -10.60 -13.25 -1.44
CA PHE A 124 -9.77 -12.56 -2.44
C PHE A 124 -10.58 -11.51 -3.21
N ASP A 125 -11.73 -11.87 -3.74
CA ASP A 125 -12.59 -11.01 -4.53
C ASP A 125 -13.08 -9.81 -3.70
N GLY A 126 -13.49 -10.06 -2.45
CA GLY A 126 -13.83 -8.99 -1.52
C GLY A 126 -12.67 -8.04 -1.25
N MET A 127 -11.47 -8.57 -0.96
CA MET A 127 -10.27 -7.76 -0.75
C MET A 127 -9.86 -6.99 -2.02
N TRP A 128 -9.96 -7.60 -3.19
CA TRP A 128 -9.67 -6.93 -4.47
C TRP A 128 -10.61 -5.75 -4.72
N THR A 129 -11.91 -5.97 -4.60
CA THR A 129 -12.93 -4.94 -4.77
C THR A 129 -12.72 -3.78 -3.80
N ASP A 130 -12.40 -4.08 -2.55
CA ASP A 130 -12.13 -3.09 -1.52
C ASP A 130 -10.84 -2.29 -1.81
N LEU A 131 -9.79 -2.95 -2.31
CA LEU A 131 -8.57 -2.28 -2.77
C LEU A 131 -8.84 -1.33 -3.94
N VAL A 132 -9.61 -1.74 -4.94
CA VAL A 132 -10.02 -0.87 -6.07
C VAL A 132 -10.70 0.39 -5.54
N MET A 133 -11.67 0.24 -4.66
CA MET A 133 -12.41 1.36 -4.08
C MET A 133 -11.51 2.28 -3.24
N LEU A 134 -10.78 1.72 -2.29
CA LEU A 134 -9.97 2.48 -1.33
C LEU A 134 -8.79 3.19 -2.00
N MET A 135 -8.10 2.53 -2.93
CA MET A 135 -6.97 3.11 -3.63
C MET A 135 -7.43 4.21 -4.61
N THR A 136 -8.56 4.01 -5.31
CA THR A 136 -9.16 5.05 -6.16
C THR A 136 -9.58 6.28 -5.34
N GLN A 137 -10.18 6.09 -4.18
CA GLN A 137 -10.52 7.19 -3.30
C GLN A 137 -9.28 7.88 -2.74
N GLY A 138 -8.27 7.10 -2.35
CA GLY A 138 -7.00 7.62 -1.82
C GLY A 138 -6.27 8.50 -2.82
N THR A 139 -6.22 8.12 -4.10
CA THR A 139 -5.61 8.93 -5.17
C THR A 139 -6.38 10.23 -5.42
N LYS A 140 -7.71 10.17 -5.43
CA LYS A 140 -8.56 11.36 -5.62
C LYS A 140 -8.45 12.37 -4.47
N ARG A 141 -8.35 11.88 -3.23
CA ARG A 141 -8.32 12.72 -2.02
C ARG A 141 -6.91 13.13 -1.59
N GLY A 142 -5.87 12.50 -2.15
CA GLY A 142 -4.48 12.66 -1.67
C GLY A 142 -4.27 12.15 -0.23
N ARG A 143 -5.21 11.35 0.31
CA ARG A 143 -5.22 10.83 1.67
C ARG A 143 -5.87 9.45 1.71
N ILE A 144 -5.32 8.55 2.53
CA ILE A 144 -5.84 7.19 2.69
C ILE A 144 -6.77 7.14 3.90
N ASP A 145 -8.07 7.01 3.66
CA ASP A 145 -9.10 6.75 4.65
C ASP A 145 -9.65 5.33 4.39
N THR A 146 -9.70 4.49 5.42
CA THR A 146 -10.11 3.09 5.29
C THR A 146 -11.25 2.71 6.23
N VAL A 147 -11.54 3.56 7.22
CA VAL A 147 -12.62 3.34 8.19
C VAL A 147 -13.97 3.47 7.46
N ARG A 148 -14.85 2.51 7.73
CA ARG A 148 -16.22 2.50 7.19
C ARG A 148 -17.05 3.62 7.79
N PRO A 149 -18.07 4.14 7.07
CA PRO A 149 -18.88 5.27 7.54
C PRO A 149 -19.45 5.08 8.97
N GLU A 150 -19.93 3.87 9.27
CA GLU A 150 -20.52 3.52 10.56
C GLU A 150 -19.54 3.55 11.74
N HIS A 151 -18.23 3.55 11.46
CA HIS A 151 -17.17 3.56 12.48
C HIS A 151 -16.37 4.87 12.52
N LEU A 152 -16.80 5.88 11.79
CA LEU A 152 -16.15 7.19 11.78
C LEU A 152 -16.28 7.89 13.15
N PRO A 153 -15.35 8.81 13.48
CA PRO A 153 -15.39 9.57 14.74
C PRO A 153 -16.72 10.28 14.98
N GLU A 154 -17.31 10.82 13.95
CA GLU A 154 -18.57 11.58 13.99
C GLU A 154 -19.77 10.70 14.38
N VAL A 155 -19.70 9.41 14.05
CA VAL A 155 -20.75 8.42 14.36
C VAL A 155 -20.52 7.76 15.72
N THR A 156 -19.27 7.46 16.03
CA THR A 156 -18.92 6.69 17.24
C THR A 156 -18.56 7.55 18.45
N GLY A 157 -18.41 8.87 18.28
CA GLY A 157 -17.99 9.79 19.33
C GLY A 157 -16.52 9.67 19.76
N ARG A 158 -15.75 8.79 19.10
CA ARG A 158 -14.32 8.65 19.39
C ARG A 158 -13.50 9.85 18.86
N ALA A 159 -12.34 10.10 19.43
CA ALA A 159 -11.44 11.12 18.93
C ALA A 159 -10.96 10.80 17.50
N ALA A 160 -10.95 11.81 16.62
CA ALA A 160 -10.39 11.70 15.29
C ALA A 160 -8.87 11.45 15.34
N ARG A 161 -8.35 10.72 14.37
CA ARG A 161 -6.93 10.42 14.29
C ARG A 161 -6.12 11.67 13.93
N ARG A 162 -5.06 11.92 14.68
CA ARG A 162 -4.09 13.00 14.43
C ARG A 162 -2.74 12.38 14.02
N ASP A 163 -2.60 12.00 12.76
CA ASP A 163 -1.35 11.44 12.22
C ASP A 163 -1.06 12.07 10.85
N ARG A 164 0.22 12.33 10.58
CA ARG A 164 0.68 12.88 9.29
C ARG A 164 0.64 11.86 8.13
N HIS A 165 0.39 10.58 8.42
CA HIS A 165 0.50 9.47 7.45
C HIS A 165 -0.85 8.90 7.02
N GLY A 166 -1.83 9.72 6.81
CA GLY A 166 -3.13 9.28 6.32
C GLY A 166 -4.28 9.75 7.18
N GLY A 167 -5.48 9.37 6.77
CA GLY A 167 -6.72 9.67 7.46
C GLY A 167 -7.09 8.64 8.51
N GLU A 168 -8.37 8.37 8.61
CA GLU A 168 -8.92 7.38 9.53
C GLU A 168 -8.62 5.95 9.06
N VAL A 169 -8.00 5.16 9.94
CA VAL A 169 -7.60 3.76 9.69
C VAL A 169 -7.90 2.89 10.92
N TYR A 170 -8.11 1.59 10.70
CA TYR A 170 -8.44 0.65 11.76
C TYR A 170 -7.23 0.18 12.57
N VAL A 171 -6.15 -0.22 11.91
CA VAL A 171 -5.01 -0.88 12.57
C VAL A 171 -3.66 -0.23 12.28
N TYR A 172 -3.49 0.41 11.14
CA TYR A 172 -2.19 0.95 10.74
C TYR A 172 -1.65 1.99 11.71
N ARG A 173 -0.43 1.73 12.28
CA ARG A 173 0.22 2.57 13.31
C ARG A 173 -0.64 2.78 14.57
N ARG A 174 -1.44 1.80 14.92
CA ARG A 174 -2.25 1.82 16.13
C ARG A 174 -1.88 0.73 17.14
N GLN A 175 -0.66 0.17 17.06
CA GLN A 175 -0.21 -0.83 18.03
C GLN A 175 -0.43 -0.36 19.47
N GLY A 176 -0.88 -1.26 20.32
CA GLY A 176 -1.18 -1.01 21.73
C GLY A 176 -2.48 -0.21 21.98
N ARG A 177 -3.16 0.26 20.92
CA ARG A 177 -4.47 0.90 21.04
C ARG A 177 -5.59 -0.10 20.85
N GLU A 178 -6.73 0.17 21.44
CA GLU A 178 -7.92 -0.67 21.30
C GLU A 178 -8.44 -0.74 19.86
N CYS A 179 -8.82 -1.94 19.44
CA CYS A 179 -9.53 -2.17 18.20
C CYS A 179 -10.90 -1.48 18.23
N PHE A 180 -11.27 -0.77 17.18
CA PHE A 180 -12.58 -0.09 17.11
C PHE A 180 -13.77 -1.05 17.08
N LEU A 181 -13.57 -2.33 16.75
CA LEU A 181 -14.65 -3.31 16.67
C LEU A 181 -14.78 -4.19 17.92
N CYS A 182 -13.67 -4.61 18.53
CA CYS A 182 -13.69 -5.61 19.60
C CYS A 182 -12.94 -5.20 20.87
N GLY A 183 -12.34 -4.01 20.92
CA GLY A 183 -11.57 -3.53 22.09
C GLY A 183 -10.19 -4.17 22.27
N THR A 184 -9.88 -5.28 21.59
CA THR A 184 -8.58 -5.96 21.73
C THR A 184 -7.44 -5.05 21.26
N SER A 185 -6.32 -5.07 21.97
CA SER A 185 -5.14 -4.28 21.64
C SER A 185 -4.58 -4.66 20.26
N ILE A 186 -4.34 -3.67 19.40
CA ILE A 186 -3.72 -3.87 18.07
C ILE A 186 -2.29 -4.34 18.25
N ALA A 187 -1.96 -5.45 17.62
CA ALA A 187 -0.63 -6.05 17.61
C ALA A 187 0.23 -5.51 16.46
N MET A 188 1.55 -5.71 16.57
CA MET A 188 2.52 -5.31 15.55
C MET A 188 3.69 -6.28 15.51
N CYS A 189 4.13 -6.63 14.30
CA CYS A 189 5.40 -7.34 14.07
C CYS A 189 6.12 -6.83 12.82
N ALA A 190 7.35 -7.27 12.60
CA ALA A 190 8.05 -7.05 11.34
C ALA A 190 7.66 -8.13 10.32
N MET A 191 7.30 -7.70 9.10
CA MET A 191 7.03 -8.59 7.96
C MET A 191 7.51 -7.92 6.68
N GLN A 192 8.39 -8.59 5.91
CA GLN A 192 9.00 -8.05 4.68
C GLN A 192 9.66 -6.68 4.88
N GLY A 193 10.44 -6.54 5.96
CA GLY A 193 11.16 -5.30 6.29
C GLY A 193 10.27 -4.12 6.70
N ARG A 194 8.96 -4.33 6.88
CA ARG A 194 8.01 -3.29 7.27
C ARG A 194 7.17 -3.72 8.48
N LYS A 195 6.72 -2.76 9.27
CA LYS A 195 5.81 -3.00 10.39
C LYS A 195 4.43 -3.40 9.87
N LEU A 196 3.97 -4.59 10.21
CA LEU A 196 2.62 -5.07 10.01
C LEU A 196 1.80 -4.78 11.27
N TYR A 197 0.54 -4.40 11.11
CA TYR A 197 -0.40 -4.13 12.20
C TYR A 197 -1.67 -4.94 11.96
N TRP A 198 -2.22 -5.57 13.03
CA TRP A 198 -3.45 -6.34 12.95
C TRP A 198 -4.15 -6.42 14.31
N CYS A 199 -5.43 -6.78 14.31
CA CYS A 199 -6.16 -7.12 15.51
C CYS A 199 -6.14 -8.64 15.73
N PRO A 200 -5.52 -9.17 16.80
CA PRO A 200 -5.44 -10.63 17.03
C PRO A 200 -6.80 -11.31 17.17
N ALA A 201 -7.80 -10.62 17.69
CA ALA A 201 -9.14 -11.18 17.87
C ALA A 201 -9.96 -11.16 16.56
N CYS A 202 -10.01 -10.00 15.86
CA CYS A 202 -10.79 -9.90 14.62
C CYS A 202 -10.16 -10.67 13.45
N GLN A 203 -8.86 -10.88 13.46
CA GLN A 203 -8.08 -11.54 12.40
C GLN A 203 -7.44 -12.84 12.92
N ALA A 204 -8.14 -13.53 13.81
CA ALA A 204 -7.74 -14.86 14.24
C ALA A 204 -7.81 -15.83 13.05
N GLY A 205 -6.77 -16.67 12.87
CA GLY A 205 -6.69 -17.63 11.76
C GLY A 205 -5.84 -18.82 12.11
#